data_463c3f5f57e0e7940aab25694097ecd7
#
_entry.id   463c3f5f57e0e7940aab25694097ecd7
#
_cell.length_a   1.000
_cell.length_b   1.000
_cell.length_c   1.000
_cell.angle_alpha   90.00
_cell.angle_beta   90.00
_cell.angle_gamma   90.00
#
_symmetry.space_group_name_H-M   'P 1'
#
loop_
_entity.id
_entity.type
_entity.pdbx_description
1 polymer ?
#
loop_
_entity_poly.entity_id
_entity_poly.type
_entity_poly.pdbx_seq_one_letter_code
_entity_poly.pdbx_strand_id
1 'polypeptide(L)'
;VTDDFSSYPVGKIPYAADVTPIGARTYTVPIATTPFGSFLPSLSLQYSSQSGPGIAGHGWTVGGLSAITQINKNMYYHGSVSAASLMDSNPAYALDGVPIVSSSVSALSDAYPYETARGHILVRSHEIDGKVIWFDVLYPNGSKAVYGFPSNATNRISYPLTKITDINGMVIDFFYDRQEPTGMYYPSTIFYN
;
A
#
# COMPACT_ATOMS: atom_id res chain seq x y z
N VAL A 1 10.07 -17.44 -4.74
CA VAL A 1 9.87 -18.42 -5.83
C VAL A 1 9.95 -17.64 -7.12
N THR A 2 11.04 -17.75 -7.85
CA THR A 2 11.15 -17.22 -9.21
C THR A 2 10.41 -18.18 -10.11
N ASP A 3 9.20 -17.83 -10.54
CA ASP A 3 8.50 -18.58 -11.57
C ASP A 3 9.29 -18.42 -12.87
N ASP A 4 9.93 -19.51 -13.31
CA ASP A 4 10.60 -19.57 -14.59
C ASP A 4 9.54 -19.67 -15.70
N PHE A 5 9.21 -18.51 -16.30
CA PHE A 5 8.23 -18.42 -17.38
C PHE A 5 8.69 -19.12 -18.68
N SER A 6 9.97 -19.51 -18.79
CA SER A 6 10.49 -20.22 -19.95
C SER A 6 9.92 -21.63 -20.12
N SER A 7 9.35 -22.19 -19.04
CA SER A 7 8.76 -23.53 -19.04
C SER A 7 7.28 -23.58 -19.47
N TYR A 8 6.61 -22.43 -19.65
CA TYR A 8 5.21 -22.39 -20.02
C TYR A 8 5.05 -22.49 -21.55
N PRO A 9 4.14 -23.33 -22.05
CA PRO A 9 3.83 -23.37 -23.48
C PRO A 9 3.33 -22.03 -23.98
N VAL A 10 3.65 -21.68 -25.23
CA VAL A 10 3.16 -20.46 -25.89
C VAL A 10 1.63 -20.38 -25.79
N GLY A 11 1.12 -19.24 -25.30
CA GLY A 11 -0.31 -19.00 -25.13
C GLY A 11 -0.87 -19.42 -23.75
N LYS A 12 -0.05 -19.92 -22.82
CA LYS A 12 -0.46 -20.13 -21.43
C LYS A 12 0.06 -19.01 -20.52
N ILE A 13 -0.86 -18.44 -19.74
CA ILE A 13 -0.54 -17.49 -18.67
C ILE A 13 -0.57 -18.27 -17.36
N PRO A 14 0.49 -18.22 -16.51
CA PRO A 14 0.44 -18.84 -15.19
C PRO A 14 -0.66 -18.18 -14.35
N TYR A 15 -1.48 -18.98 -13.69
CA TYR A 15 -2.50 -18.49 -12.78
C TYR A 15 -2.76 -19.49 -11.65
N ALA A 16 -3.18 -18.99 -10.51
CA ALA A 16 -3.76 -19.79 -9.44
C ALA A 16 -5.28 -19.53 -9.40
N ALA A 17 -6.06 -20.60 -9.31
CA ALA A 17 -7.50 -20.52 -9.16
C ALA A 17 -7.92 -21.29 -7.91
N ASP A 18 -8.84 -20.72 -7.14
CA ASP A 18 -9.34 -21.31 -5.91
C ASP A 18 -10.80 -20.93 -5.67
N VAL A 19 -11.45 -21.63 -4.74
CA VAL A 19 -12.78 -21.30 -4.24
C VAL A 19 -12.68 -21.12 -2.74
N THR A 20 -12.99 -19.91 -2.27
CA THR A 20 -12.96 -19.61 -0.84
C THR A 20 -14.02 -20.42 -0.07
N PRO A 21 -13.88 -20.60 1.26
CA PRO A 21 -14.88 -21.28 2.08
C PRO A 21 -16.29 -20.69 2.01
N ILE A 22 -16.42 -19.42 1.60
CA ILE A 22 -17.68 -18.72 1.39
C ILE A 22 -18.20 -18.82 -0.07
N GLY A 23 -17.57 -19.65 -0.91
CA GLY A 23 -17.99 -19.90 -2.29
C GLY A 23 -17.54 -18.86 -3.32
N ALA A 24 -16.69 -17.90 -2.97
CA ALA A 24 -16.13 -16.98 -3.95
C ALA A 24 -15.09 -17.67 -4.84
N ARG A 25 -15.21 -17.53 -6.15
CA ARG A 25 -14.15 -17.92 -7.10
C ARG A 25 -13.08 -16.85 -7.11
N THR A 26 -11.83 -17.26 -6.97
CA THR A 26 -10.66 -16.38 -7.00
C THR A 26 -9.70 -16.82 -8.10
N TYR A 27 -9.06 -15.83 -8.73
CA TYR A 27 -7.96 -16.04 -9.66
C TYR A 27 -6.84 -15.10 -9.30
N THR A 28 -5.61 -15.59 -9.34
CA THR A 28 -4.40 -14.77 -9.17
C THR A 28 -3.49 -15.02 -10.36
N VAL A 29 -3.18 -13.95 -11.09
CA VAL A 29 -2.28 -13.97 -12.23
C VAL A 29 -1.06 -13.13 -11.86
N PRO A 30 0.12 -13.72 -11.65
CA PRO A 30 1.32 -12.97 -11.36
C PRO A 30 1.72 -12.08 -12.55
N ILE A 31 2.13 -10.85 -12.26
CA ILE A 31 2.69 -9.94 -13.26
C ILE A 31 4.21 -10.14 -13.22
N ALA A 32 4.77 -10.56 -14.36
CA ALA A 32 6.21 -10.71 -14.50
C ALA A 32 6.87 -9.35 -14.36
N THR A 33 7.77 -9.22 -13.39
CA THR A 33 8.62 -8.06 -13.20
C THR A 33 10.06 -8.42 -13.54
N THR A 34 10.80 -7.50 -14.17
CA THR A 34 12.22 -7.72 -14.44
C THR A 34 12.98 -7.80 -13.12
N PRO A 35 13.80 -8.86 -12.89
CA PRO A 35 14.62 -8.95 -11.70
C PRO A 35 15.57 -7.75 -11.61
N PHE A 36 15.52 -7.02 -10.50
CA PHE A 36 16.42 -5.91 -10.18
C PHE A 36 16.90 -6.05 -8.74
N GLY A 37 18.12 -6.54 -8.58
CA GLY A 37 18.68 -6.80 -7.25
C GLY A 37 17.91 -7.84 -6.44
N SER A 38 17.89 -7.65 -5.12
CA SER A 38 17.19 -8.53 -4.15
C SER A 38 15.75 -8.10 -3.84
N PHE A 39 15.32 -6.96 -4.40
CA PHE A 39 14.02 -6.37 -4.10
C PHE A 39 13.16 -6.31 -5.37
N LEU A 40 12.03 -7.02 -5.34
CA LEU A 40 11.07 -7.05 -6.43
C LEU A 40 9.67 -6.77 -5.87
N PRO A 41 8.90 -5.85 -6.47
CA PRO A 41 7.49 -5.75 -6.14
C PRO A 41 6.77 -7.00 -6.64
N SER A 42 6.13 -7.73 -5.73
CA SER A 42 5.31 -8.89 -6.08
C SER A 42 3.95 -8.42 -6.55
N LEU A 43 3.83 -8.13 -7.84
CA LEU A 43 2.58 -7.65 -8.43
C LEU A 43 1.76 -8.82 -8.99
N SER A 44 0.45 -8.73 -8.87
CA SER A 44 -0.49 -9.71 -9.43
C SER A 44 -1.81 -9.06 -9.81
N LEU A 45 -2.48 -9.59 -10.82
CA LEU A 45 -3.90 -9.34 -11.03
C LEU A 45 -4.68 -10.36 -10.19
N GLN A 46 -5.58 -9.87 -9.36
CA GLN A 46 -6.40 -10.70 -8.47
C GLN A 46 -7.87 -10.49 -8.81
N TYR A 47 -8.59 -11.59 -8.96
CA TYR A 47 -10.03 -11.61 -9.18
C TYR A 47 -10.74 -12.25 -8.01
N SER A 48 -11.88 -11.70 -7.65
CA SER A 48 -12.85 -12.35 -6.77
C SER A 48 -14.26 -12.14 -7.32
N SER A 49 -15.02 -13.24 -7.43
CA SER A 49 -16.41 -13.19 -7.92
C SER A 49 -17.37 -12.43 -6.98
N GLN A 50 -16.96 -12.15 -5.75
CA GLN A 50 -17.74 -11.40 -4.76
C GLN A 50 -17.25 -9.96 -4.57
N SER A 51 -16.16 -9.56 -5.28
CA SER A 51 -15.69 -8.18 -5.26
C SER A 51 -16.47 -7.31 -6.24
N GLY A 52 -16.68 -6.06 -5.86
CA GLY A 52 -17.26 -5.04 -6.71
C GLY A 52 -16.29 -4.51 -7.78
N PRO A 53 -16.57 -3.33 -8.36
CA PRO A 53 -15.68 -2.68 -9.31
C PRO A 53 -14.32 -2.40 -8.68
N GLY A 54 -13.25 -2.86 -9.31
CA GLY A 54 -11.87 -2.60 -8.93
C GLY A 54 -11.12 -1.83 -10.01
N ILE A 55 -9.87 -1.48 -9.74
CA ILE A 55 -9.04 -0.67 -10.66
C ILE A 55 -8.73 -1.39 -11.99
N ALA A 56 -8.79 -2.71 -12.01
CA ALA A 56 -8.55 -3.53 -13.19
C ALA A 56 -9.84 -4.10 -13.82
N GLY A 57 -11.02 -3.59 -13.39
CA GLY A 57 -12.33 -4.02 -13.85
C GLY A 57 -13.18 -4.62 -12.75
N HIS A 58 -14.41 -5.05 -13.09
CA HIS A 58 -15.33 -5.63 -12.11
C HIS A 58 -14.78 -6.95 -11.55
N GLY A 59 -14.63 -7.02 -10.23
CA GLY A 59 -14.05 -8.16 -9.53
C GLY A 59 -12.52 -8.23 -9.58
N TRP A 60 -11.85 -7.40 -10.40
CA TRP A 60 -10.41 -7.40 -10.57
C TRP A 60 -9.73 -6.27 -9.80
N THR A 61 -8.61 -6.59 -9.17
CA THR A 61 -7.73 -5.63 -8.50
C THR A 61 -6.27 -5.96 -8.79
N VAL A 62 -5.39 -4.99 -8.55
CA VAL A 62 -3.94 -5.20 -8.60
C VAL A 62 -3.46 -5.46 -7.18
N GLY A 63 -2.96 -6.67 -6.93
CA GLY A 63 -2.30 -7.05 -5.69
C GLY A 63 -0.82 -6.67 -5.68
N GLY A 64 -0.25 -6.49 -4.49
CA GLY A 64 1.14 -6.11 -4.29
C GLY A 64 1.39 -4.59 -4.26
N LEU A 65 0.33 -3.78 -4.41
CA LEU A 65 0.38 -2.34 -4.18
C LEU A 65 0.01 -2.06 -2.72
N SER A 66 0.92 -1.43 -2.01
CA SER A 66 0.74 -1.04 -0.61
C SER A 66 0.16 0.38 -0.52
N ALA A 67 -0.64 0.65 0.51
CA ALA A 67 -1.16 1.98 0.79
C ALA A 67 -1.39 2.22 2.29
N ILE A 68 -1.23 3.46 2.70
CA ILE A 68 -1.74 3.94 3.99
C ILE A 68 -3.13 4.54 3.73
N THR A 69 -4.13 4.08 4.47
CA THR A 69 -5.51 4.54 4.33
C THR A 69 -6.05 5.08 5.65
N GLN A 70 -6.89 6.11 5.55
CA GLN A 70 -7.64 6.57 6.71
C GLN A 70 -8.70 5.53 7.06
N ILE A 71 -8.79 5.19 8.35
CA ILE A 71 -9.73 4.18 8.87
C ILE A 71 -10.69 4.77 9.89
N ASN A 72 -11.77 4.07 10.14
CA ASN A 72 -12.67 4.39 11.25
C ASN A 72 -11.91 4.24 12.58
N LYS A 73 -12.12 5.17 13.50
CA LYS A 73 -11.62 5.02 14.86
C LYS A 73 -12.40 3.93 15.59
N ASN A 74 -11.70 3.18 16.41
CA ASN A 74 -12.30 2.24 17.34
C ASN A 74 -11.82 2.50 18.76
N MET A 75 -12.60 2.06 19.75
CA MET A 75 -12.33 2.32 21.16
C MET A 75 -10.97 1.76 21.62
N TYR A 76 -10.58 0.59 21.09
CA TYR A 76 -9.38 -0.13 21.53
C TYR A 76 -8.06 0.62 21.20
N TYR A 77 -7.93 1.10 19.96
CA TYR A 77 -6.69 1.78 19.51
C TYR A 77 -6.75 3.30 19.67
N HIS A 78 -7.94 3.91 19.68
CA HIS A 78 -8.09 5.36 19.55
C HIS A 78 -8.86 6.00 20.71
N GLY A 79 -9.37 5.22 21.66
CA GLY A 79 -10.16 5.70 22.78
C GLY A 79 -11.49 6.37 22.39
N SER A 80 -11.87 6.29 21.12
CA SER A 80 -13.11 6.87 20.59
C SER A 80 -13.60 6.08 19.38
N VAL A 81 -14.86 6.28 18.99
CA VAL A 81 -15.44 5.68 17.79
C VAL A 81 -15.92 6.79 16.87
N SER A 82 -15.40 6.84 15.65
CA SER A 82 -15.87 7.77 14.60
C SER A 82 -15.58 7.20 13.22
N ALA A 83 -16.37 7.62 12.24
CA ALA A 83 -16.12 7.28 10.84
C ALA A 83 -14.91 8.06 10.29
N ALA A 84 -14.20 7.45 9.34
CA ALA A 84 -13.15 8.13 8.58
C ALA A 84 -13.74 9.31 7.80
N SER A 85 -13.07 10.47 7.87
CA SER A 85 -13.52 11.69 7.21
C SER A 85 -12.34 12.60 6.90
N LEU A 86 -12.33 13.23 5.72
CA LEU A 86 -11.37 14.27 5.36
C LEU A 86 -11.47 15.52 6.25
N MET A 87 -12.57 15.66 7.00
CA MET A 87 -12.80 16.77 7.95
C MET A 87 -12.32 16.43 9.37
N ASP A 88 -11.86 15.19 9.63
CA ASP A 88 -11.36 14.82 10.96
C ASP A 88 -10.03 15.55 11.22
N SER A 89 -9.98 16.29 12.33
CA SER A 89 -8.76 17.00 12.77
C SER A 89 -7.70 16.08 13.38
N ASN A 90 -8.06 14.84 13.71
CA ASN A 90 -7.14 13.84 14.25
C ASN A 90 -7.49 12.47 13.65
N PRO A 91 -7.25 12.25 12.34
CA PRO A 91 -7.63 11.02 11.67
C PRO A 91 -6.81 9.81 12.13
N ALA A 92 -7.42 8.63 12.06
CA ALA A 92 -6.75 7.36 12.29
C ALA A 92 -6.36 6.74 10.94
N TYR A 93 -5.20 6.07 10.92
CA TYR A 93 -4.64 5.49 9.70
C TYR A 93 -4.31 4.00 9.89
N ALA A 94 -4.24 3.28 8.78
CA ALA A 94 -3.75 1.91 8.71
C ALA A 94 -2.79 1.75 7.52
N LEU A 95 -1.72 1.00 7.71
CA LEU A 95 -0.84 0.51 6.64
C LEU A 95 -1.31 -0.89 6.24
N ASP A 96 -1.78 -1.05 5.01
CA ASP A 96 -2.32 -2.31 4.47
C ASP A 96 -3.34 -2.98 5.41
N GLY A 97 -4.21 -2.16 6.02
CA GLY A 97 -5.23 -2.61 6.96
C GLY A 97 -4.75 -2.82 8.41
N VAL A 98 -3.44 -2.69 8.69
CA VAL A 98 -2.92 -2.75 10.06
C VAL A 98 -2.94 -1.34 10.69
N PRO A 99 -3.66 -1.11 11.78
CA PRO A 99 -3.73 0.20 12.42
C PRO A 99 -2.37 0.77 12.79
N ILE A 100 -2.20 2.07 12.59
CA ILE A 100 -1.05 2.85 12.99
C ILE A 100 -1.39 3.51 14.33
N VAL A 101 -0.52 3.32 15.33
CA VAL A 101 -0.70 3.80 16.71
C VAL A 101 0.53 4.58 17.16
N SER A 102 0.43 5.30 18.27
CA SER A 102 1.60 5.97 18.84
C SER A 102 2.69 4.97 19.19
N SER A 103 3.94 5.27 18.80
CA SER A 103 5.06 4.38 19.06
C SER A 103 5.40 4.32 20.53
N SER A 104 5.63 3.10 21.03
CA SER A 104 6.17 2.85 22.36
C SER A 104 7.70 2.89 22.41
N VAL A 105 8.37 2.99 21.26
CA VAL A 105 9.84 2.98 21.16
C VAL A 105 10.41 4.37 21.42
N SER A 106 10.73 4.67 22.66
CA SER A 106 11.18 6.00 23.09
C SER A 106 12.45 6.51 22.41
N ALA A 107 13.36 5.62 22.00
CA ALA A 107 14.61 6.01 21.33
C ALA A 107 14.42 6.54 19.88
N LEU A 108 13.29 6.25 19.25
CA LEU A 108 12.98 6.64 17.88
C LEU A 108 11.74 7.53 17.78
N SER A 109 11.08 7.85 18.91
CA SER A 109 9.81 8.60 18.93
C SER A 109 9.89 9.99 18.30
N ASP A 110 11.06 10.65 18.40
CA ASP A 110 11.26 11.96 17.77
C ASP A 110 11.36 11.87 16.25
N ALA A 111 11.92 10.76 15.75
CA ALA A 111 12.06 10.52 14.32
C ALA A 111 10.82 9.84 13.71
N TYR A 112 10.23 8.89 14.42
CA TYR A 112 9.06 8.11 14.02
C TYR A 112 8.07 7.99 15.18
N PRO A 113 7.13 8.94 15.32
CA PRO A 113 6.21 9.00 16.46
C PRO A 113 5.15 7.90 16.45
N TYR A 114 5.01 7.17 15.36
CA TYR A 114 4.00 6.14 15.19
C TYR A 114 4.62 4.80 14.81
N GLU A 115 3.89 3.73 15.07
CA GLU A 115 4.21 2.37 14.62
C GLU A 115 2.92 1.63 14.23
N THR A 116 3.07 0.56 13.44
CA THR A 116 1.94 -0.33 13.19
C THR A 116 1.63 -1.15 14.43
N ALA A 117 0.35 -1.39 14.73
CA ALA A 117 -0.10 -2.18 15.89
C ALA A 117 0.42 -3.63 15.86
N ARG A 118 0.91 -4.09 14.72
CA ARG A 118 1.59 -5.38 14.52
C ARG A 118 2.75 -5.19 13.56
N GLY A 119 3.87 -5.86 13.85
CA GLY A 119 5.01 -5.91 12.93
C GLY A 119 6.07 -4.82 13.16
N HIS A 120 5.86 -3.88 14.10
CA HIS A 120 6.85 -2.85 14.48
C HIS A 120 7.40 -2.05 13.29
N ILE A 121 6.55 -1.75 12.32
CA ILE A 121 6.88 -0.86 11.21
C ILE A 121 6.72 0.56 11.73
N LEU A 122 7.79 1.35 11.66
CA LEU A 122 7.81 2.71 12.16
C LEU A 122 7.28 3.67 11.11
N VAL A 123 6.46 4.64 11.53
CA VAL A 123 5.76 5.58 10.65
C VAL A 123 5.92 7.00 11.14
N ARG A 124 6.18 7.92 10.22
CA ARG A 124 6.14 9.37 10.43
C ARG A 124 5.14 9.99 9.48
N SER A 125 4.20 10.77 10.00
CA SER A 125 3.35 11.63 9.18
C SER A 125 4.03 12.98 8.90
N HIS A 126 3.78 13.53 7.73
CA HIS A 126 4.16 14.89 7.35
C HIS A 126 2.91 15.70 7.09
N GLU A 127 2.81 16.83 7.78
CA GLU A 127 1.63 17.67 7.79
C GLU A 127 1.93 19.05 7.20
N ILE A 128 0.95 19.58 6.47
CA ILE A 128 0.90 20.98 6.01
C ILE A 128 -0.46 21.54 6.42
N ASP A 129 -0.48 22.66 7.13
CA ASP A 129 -1.69 23.31 7.63
C ASP A 129 -2.60 22.37 8.43
N GLY A 130 -2.00 21.50 9.27
CA GLY A 130 -2.71 20.54 10.12
C GLY A 130 -3.36 19.39 9.36
N LYS A 131 -2.95 19.15 8.10
CA LYS A 131 -3.40 18.01 7.28
C LYS A 131 -2.24 17.14 6.88
N VAL A 132 -2.39 15.83 7.06
CA VAL A 132 -1.39 14.87 6.62
C VAL A 132 -1.33 14.83 5.10
N ILE A 133 -0.12 14.94 4.53
CA ILE A 133 0.13 14.99 3.09
C ILE A 133 0.82 13.71 2.61
N TRP A 134 1.82 13.23 3.36
CA TRP A 134 2.52 11.98 3.06
C TRP A 134 3.06 11.34 4.34
N PHE A 135 3.57 10.12 4.20
CA PHE A 135 4.18 9.38 5.30
C PHE A 135 5.54 8.84 4.88
N ASP A 136 6.49 8.87 5.81
CA ASP A 136 7.72 8.08 5.76
C ASP A 136 7.53 6.83 6.61
N VAL A 137 7.95 5.69 6.07
CA VAL A 137 7.85 4.39 6.72
C VAL A 137 9.23 3.75 6.76
N LEU A 138 9.61 3.24 7.93
CA LEU A 138 10.82 2.47 8.14
C LEU A 138 10.46 1.03 8.52
N TYR A 139 10.85 0.10 7.67
CA TYR A 139 10.62 -1.32 7.88
C TYR A 139 11.69 -1.95 8.78
N PRO A 140 11.39 -3.06 9.49
CA PRO A 140 12.36 -3.74 10.37
C PRO A 140 13.62 -4.23 9.66
N ASN A 141 13.57 -4.48 8.35
CA ASN A 141 14.72 -4.85 7.54
C ASN A 141 15.60 -3.66 7.14
N GLY A 142 15.28 -2.43 7.60
CA GLY A 142 16.00 -1.20 7.30
C GLY A 142 15.61 -0.51 5.99
N SER A 143 14.71 -1.09 5.18
CA SER A 143 14.20 -0.40 4.00
C SER A 143 13.26 0.74 4.38
N LYS A 144 13.24 1.78 3.53
CA LYS A 144 12.41 2.98 3.73
C LYS A 144 11.40 3.10 2.60
N ALA A 145 10.20 3.56 2.93
CA ALA A 145 9.17 3.83 1.94
C ALA A 145 8.51 5.19 2.15
N VAL A 146 8.03 5.77 1.06
CA VAL A 146 7.24 7.01 1.05
C VAL A 146 5.84 6.69 0.55
N TYR A 147 4.85 7.12 1.30
CA TYR A 147 3.44 6.96 0.96
C TYR A 147 2.79 8.31 0.76
N GLY A 148 2.07 8.48 -0.34
CA GLY A 148 1.49 9.75 -0.74
C GLY A 148 2.40 10.55 -1.65
N PHE A 149 2.08 11.83 -1.86
CA PHE A 149 2.74 12.68 -2.85
C PHE A 149 3.31 13.93 -2.17
N PRO A 150 4.59 13.97 -1.79
CA PRO A 150 5.20 15.10 -1.09
C PRO A 150 5.08 16.44 -1.83
N SER A 151 5.03 16.40 -3.17
CA SER A 151 4.89 17.59 -4.04
C SER A 151 3.45 18.09 -4.20
N ASN A 152 2.46 17.36 -3.65
CA ASN A 152 1.04 17.71 -3.81
C ASN A 152 0.34 17.77 -2.46
N ALA A 153 0.23 18.96 -1.91
CA ALA A 153 -0.34 19.27 -0.58
C ALA A 153 -1.87 19.10 -0.53
N THR A 154 -2.38 17.95 -0.94
CA THR A 154 -3.81 17.63 -0.88
C THR A 154 -4.05 16.55 0.16
N ASN A 155 -4.94 16.82 1.13
CA ASN A 155 -5.41 15.82 2.08
C ASN A 155 -6.18 14.70 1.37
N ARG A 156 -5.97 13.45 1.79
CA ARG A 156 -6.50 12.24 1.14
C ARG A 156 -7.00 11.23 2.15
N ILE A 157 -7.89 10.35 1.68
CA ILE A 157 -8.27 9.14 2.42
C ILE A 157 -7.26 8.02 2.20
N SER A 158 -6.58 8.00 1.05
CA SER A 158 -5.60 6.96 0.69
C SER A 158 -4.30 7.57 0.20
N TYR A 159 -3.18 7.06 0.72
CA TYR A 159 -1.82 7.45 0.40
C TYR A 159 -1.11 6.22 -0.19
N PRO A 160 -1.04 6.09 -1.52
CA PRO A 160 -0.39 4.96 -2.15
C PRO A 160 1.12 5.00 -1.94
N LEU A 161 1.77 3.83 -2.02
CA LEU A 161 3.22 3.71 -2.03
C LEU A 161 3.78 4.40 -3.28
N THR A 162 4.62 5.42 -3.10
CA THR A 162 5.22 6.18 -4.20
C THR A 162 6.70 5.90 -4.37
N LYS A 163 7.36 5.48 -3.30
CA LYS A 163 8.79 5.18 -3.34
C LYS A 163 9.16 4.13 -2.30
N ILE A 164 10.09 3.25 -2.65
CA ILE A 164 10.74 2.38 -1.68
C ILE A 164 12.25 2.37 -1.94
N THR A 165 13.03 2.40 -0.87
CA THR A 165 14.49 2.37 -0.92
C THR A 165 14.96 1.22 -0.03
N ASP A 166 15.75 0.30 -0.58
CA ASP A 166 16.33 -0.78 0.19
C ASP A 166 17.54 -0.30 1.03
N ILE A 167 18.10 -1.20 1.83
CA ILE A 167 19.28 -0.91 2.67
C ILE A 167 20.55 -0.62 1.86
N ASN A 168 20.60 -1.03 0.61
CA ASN A 168 21.74 -0.82 -0.31
C ASN A 168 21.60 0.46 -1.14
N GLY A 169 20.48 1.18 -0.95
CA GLY A 169 20.18 2.42 -1.65
C GLY A 169 19.51 2.22 -3.02
N MET A 170 19.12 0.99 -3.37
CA MET A 170 18.33 0.76 -4.58
C MET A 170 16.91 1.33 -4.38
N VAL A 171 16.43 1.98 -5.43
CA VAL A 171 15.16 2.71 -5.39
C VAL A 171 14.18 2.12 -6.39
N ILE A 172 12.91 1.99 -5.95
CA ILE A 172 11.77 1.74 -6.83
C ILE A 172 10.80 2.89 -6.66
N ASP A 173 10.49 3.57 -7.74
CA ASP A 173 9.53 4.65 -7.80
C ASP A 173 8.23 4.18 -8.46
N PHE A 174 7.09 4.46 -7.82
CA PHE A 174 5.75 4.13 -8.31
C PHE A 174 5.05 5.40 -8.76
N PHE A 175 4.65 5.45 -10.00
CA PHE A 175 3.92 6.57 -10.58
C PHE A 175 2.46 6.24 -10.74
N TYR A 176 1.62 7.25 -10.51
CA TYR A 176 0.17 7.13 -10.54
C TYR A 176 -0.42 8.25 -11.39
N ASP A 177 -1.36 7.88 -12.24
CA ASP A 177 -2.20 8.83 -12.96
C ASP A 177 -3.45 9.13 -12.13
N ARG A 178 -3.85 10.40 -12.11
CA ARG A 178 -5.07 10.85 -11.46
C ARG A 178 -6.19 10.94 -12.47
N GLN A 179 -7.27 10.25 -12.21
CA GLN A 179 -8.47 10.32 -13.05
C GLN A 179 -9.41 11.43 -12.58
N GLU A 180 -9.65 12.39 -13.43
CA GLU A 180 -10.68 13.40 -13.21
C GLU A 180 -12.04 12.91 -13.77
N PRO A 181 -13.18 13.20 -13.13
CA PRO A 181 -13.37 14.03 -11.94
C PRO A 181 -13.32 13.24 -10.62
N THR A 182 -13.08 11.92 -10.65
CA THR A 182 -13.15 11.06 -9.46
C THR A 182 -12.03 11.33 -8.44
N GLY A 183 -10.91 11.89 -8.90
CA GLY A 183 -9.71 12.10 -8.08
C GLY A 183 -8.98 10.81 -7.68
N MET A 184 -9.37 9.67 -8.24
CA MET A 184 -8.74 8.38 -7.99
C MET A 184 -7.36 8.29 -8.64
N TYR A 185 -6.44 7.60 -7.96
CA TYR A 185 -5.09 7.35 -8.45
C TYR A 185 -4.99 5.91 -8.96
N TYR A 186 -4.46 5.76 -10.18
CA TYR A 186 -4.21 4.47 -10.84
C TYR A 186 -2.71 4.30 -11.05
N PRO A 187 -2.13 3.15 -10.72
CA PRO A 187 -0.73 2.90 -11.01
C PRO A 187 -0.49 2.94 -12.52
N SER A 188 0.47 3.75 -12.96
CA SER A 188 0.80 3.88 -14.39
C SER A 188 2.16 3.29 -14.72
N THR A 189 3.18 3.56 -13.91
CA THR A 189 4.54 3.11 -14.22
C THR A 189 5.30 2.80 -12.95
N ILE A 190 6.20 1.82 -13.02
CA ILE A 190 7.15 1.48 -11.95
C ILE A 190 8.54 1.57 -12.53
N PHE A 191 9.39 2.41 -11.93
CA PHE A 191 10.78 2.56 -12.28
C PHE A 191 11.69 1.94 -11.23
N TYR A 192 12.71 1.26 -11.70
CA TYR A 192 13.79 0.71 -10.89
C TYR A 192 15.06 1.52 -11.14
N ASN A 193 15.69 2.02 -10.08
CA ASN A 193 16.92 2.81 -10.16
C ASN A 193 17.94 2.38 -9.12
#